data_aa09536fd8f49bc01911b1d74399ad19
#
_entry.id   aa09536fd8f49bc01911b1d74399ad19
#
_cell.length_a   1.000
_cell.length_b   1.000
_cell.length_c   1.000
_cell.angle_alpha   90.00
_cell.angle_beta   90.00
_cell.angle_gamma   90.00
#
_symmetry.space_group_name_H-M   'P 1'
#
loop_
_entity.id
_entity.type
_entity.pdbx_description
1 polymer ?
#
loop_
_entity_poly.entity_id
_entity_poly.type
_entity_poly.pdbx_seq_one_letter_code
_entity_poly.pdbx_strand_id
1 'polypeptide(L)'
;MGSLRIKHSGQVFTPDYLVADILDFCGYVESPRILGKHIIDNSCGEGAFLCEIVGRYCRAFRAGNDDIALLKDELQTYIHGIEIDAGTYERCIENLNLVVLKFGVIDVDWDIIEGNALKIKIYDGAMDFVVGNPPYVRVHNLETDYTDVKQFTFANGGMTDLFLVFFELGLRMLSAGGRLCYITPSSWLNSLAGESMRREIVLRKYLTGVVDMGHFQPFKATTYTLISRFEKVEDNDRIDYNVYDERVGKIRHIDTLSYDEIQINRKFYLSGKKELELLKRIRLSASDSYVRVKNGFATLFDDVFIGELPFMEYTIPVLKASTGKWSRAFFPYDEKGSPLTYELLSECESVCRYLED
;
A
#
# COMPACT_ATOMS: atom_id res chain seq x y z
N MET A 1 11.75 18.00 14.63
CA MET A 1 11.57 16.74 15.38
C MET A 1 10.56 15.79 14.75
N GLY A 2 9.54 16.26 13.99
CA GLY A 2 8.54 15.38 13.36
C GLY A 2 9.03 14.46 12.22
N SER A 3 10.09 14.84 11.48
CA SER A 3 10.54 14.07 10.30
C SER A 3 11.31 12.77 10.62
N LEU A 4 11.89 12.67 11.81
CA LEU A 4 12.62 11.46 12.25
C LEU A 4 11.67 10.37 12.75
N ARG A 5 10.58 10.73 13.45
CA ARG A 5 9.54 9.78 13.88
C ARG A 5 8.81 9.12 12.70
N ILE A 6 8.50 9.89 11.65
CA ILE A 6 7.85 9.38 10.43
C ILE A 6 8.70 8.29 9.74
N LYS A 7 10.04 8.42 9.77
CA LYS A 7 10.94 7.40 9.18
C LYS A 7 10.99 6.08 9.96
N HIS A 8 10.74 6.10 11.28
CA HIS A 8 10.78 4.89 12.12
C HIS A 8 9.44 4.16 12.22
N SER A 9 8.30 4.88 12.21
CA SER A 9 6.97 4.25 12.33
C SER A 9 6.30 3.92 11.00
N GLY A 10 6.79 4.46 9.87
CA GLY A 10 6.16 4.28 8.56
C GLY A 10 4.74 4.87 8.47
N GLN A 11 4.32 5.67 9.44
CA GLN A 11 3.01 6.32 9.44
C GLN A 11 2.89 7.31 8.29
N VAL A 12 1.82 7.17 7.50
CA VAL A 12 1.49 8.02 6.37
C VAL A 12 0.06 8.50 6.55
N PHE A 13 -0.15 9.81 6.70
CA PHE A 13 -1.48 10.39 6.84
C PHE A 13 -2.26 10.32 5.54
N THR A 14 -3.46 9.74 5.58
CA THR A 14 -4.36 9.67 4.44
C THR A 14 -5.23 10.93 4.42
N PRO A 15 -5.25 11.71 3.33
CA PRO A 15 -6.12 12.88 3.21
C PRO A 15 -7.61 12.52 3.29
N ASP A 16 -8.43 13.39 3.89
CA ASP A 16 -9.86 13.13 4.16
C ASP A 16 -10.66 12.76 2.89
N TYR A 17 -10.41 13.44 1.76
CA TYR A 17 -11.09 13.14 0.51
C TYR A 17 -10.81 11.70 0.03
N LEU A 18 -9.57 11.22 0.25
CA LEU A 18 -9.17 9.88 -0.15
C LEU A 18 -9.72 8.82 0.81
N VAL A 19 -9.84 9.13 2.10
CA VAL A 19 -10.54 8.29 3.07
C VAL A 19 -11.98 8.07 2.64
N ALA A 20 -12.70 9.14 2.26
CA ALA A 20 -14.09 9.04 1.79
C ALA A 20 -14.21 8.15 0.54
N ASP A 21 -13.34 8.34 -0.47
CA ASP A 21 -13.32 7.53 -1.69
C ASP A 21 -13.00 6.05 -1.41
N ILE A 22 -12.09 5.75 -0.47
CA ILE A 22 -11.76 4.38 -0.07
C ILE A 22 -12.94 3.71 0.63
N LEU A 23 -13.62 4.40 1.53
CA LEU A 23 -14.81 3.89 2.21
C LEU A 23 -15.97 3.64 1.22
N ASP A 24 -16.17 4.53 0.26
CA ASP A 24 -17.16 4.34 -0.81
C ASP A 24 -16.82 3.12 -1.67
N PHE A 25 -15.56 2.98 -2.05
CA PHE A 25 -15.08 1.83 -2.83
C PHE A 25 -15.17 0.52 -2.05
N CYS A 26 -14.98 0.56 -0.73
CA CYS A 26 -15.21 -0.57 0.17
C CYS A 26 -16.70 -0.96 0.25
N GLY A 27 -17.60 -0.02 -0.01
CA GLY A 27 -19.05 -0.17 0.14
C GLY A 27 -19.58 0.25 1.50
N TYR A 28 -18.76 0.91 2.34
CA TYR A 28 -19.19 1.54 3.59
C TYR A 28 -19.76 2.94 3.28
N VAL A 29 -20.84 2.96 2.51
CA VAL A 29 -21.52 4.17 2.05
C VAL A 29 -22.56 4.60 3.07
N GLU A 30 -22.66 5.91 3.34
CA GLU A 30 -23.65 6.48 4.25
C GLU A 30 -25.08 6.06 3.86
N SER A 31 -25.61 5.14 4.60
CA SER A 31 -26.96 4.59 4.43
C SER A 31 -27.33 3.72 5.65
N PRO A 32 -28.62 3.39 5.86
CA PRO A 32 -29.01 2.47 6.95
C PRO A 32 -28.33 1.09 6.88
N ARG A 33 -27.72 0.72 5.74
CA ARG A 33 -27.06 -0.59 5.58
C ARG A 33 -25.77 -0.74 6.36
N ILE A 34 -25.15 0.37 6.81
CA ILE A 34 -23.94 0.33 7.63
C ILE A 34 -24.23 0.18 9.12
N LEU A 35 -25.48 0.42 9.55
CA LEU A 35 -25.88 0.28 10.95
C LEU A 35 -25.82 -1.19 11.38
N GLY A 36 -25.31 -1.43 12.57
CA GLY A 36 -25.10 -2.77 13.09
C GLY A 36 -24.00 -3.57 12.40
N LYS A 37 -23.12 -2.90 11.64
CA LYS A 37 -21.97 -3.52 10.97
C LYS A 37 -20.69 -3.25 11.71
N HIS A 38 -19.95 -4.31 12.03
CA HIS A 38 -18.63 -4.22 12.65
C HIS A 38 -17.59 -3.74 11.62
N ILE A 39 -16.93 -2.64 11.94
CA ILE A 39 -15.85 -2.08 11.12
C ILE A 39 -14.62 -1.79 11.97
N ILE A 40 -13.44 -2.12 11.44
CA ILE A 40 -12.17 -1.89 12.11
C ILE A 40 -11.15 -1.22 11.20
N ASP A 41 -10.40 -0.27 11.77
CA ASP A 41 -9.08 0.15 11.26
C ASP A 41 -8.01 -0.43 12.20
N ASN A 42 -7.27 -1.43 11.72
CA ASN A 42 -6.29 -2.14 12.53
C ASN A 42 -4.90 -1.50 12.60
N SER A 43 -4.78 -0.26 12.15
CA SER A 43 -3.62 0.64 12.25
C SER A 43 -4.07 2.10 12.21
N CYS A 44 -4.99 2.44 13.10
CA CYS A 44 -5.86 3.60 12.94
C CYS A 44 -5.14 4.96 13.04
N GLY A 45 -3.92 5.01 13.53
CA GLY A 45 -3.20 6.25 13.66
C GLY A 45 -3.96 7.26 14.53
N GLU A 46 -4.00 8.50 14.11
CA GLU A 46 -4.79 9.57 14.75
C GLU A 46 -6.29 9.51 14.41
N GLY A 47 -6.75 8.40 13.76
CA GLY A 47 -8.17 8.14 13.51
C GLY A 47 -8.73 8.72 12.22
N ALA A 48 -7.92 8.95 11.18
CA ALA A 48 -8.40 9.53 9.92
C ALA A 48 -9.58 8.74 9.31
N PHE A 49 -9.46 7.42 9.20
CA PHE A 49 -10.56 6.56 8.74
C PHE A 49 -11.70 6.51 9.77
N LEU A 50 -11.38 6.33 11.04
CA LEU A 50 -12.38 6.17 12.10
C LEU A 50 -13.24 7.42 12.26
N CYS A 51 -12.70 8.63 12.11
CA CYS A 51 -13.46 9.87 12.16
C CYS A 51 -14.52 9.96 11.06
N GLU A 52 -14.17 9.59 9.82
CA GLU A 52 -15.15 9.56 8.72
C GLU A 52 -16.17 8.42 8.89
N ILE A 53 -15.73 7.23 9.36
CA ILE A 53 -16.61 6.10 9.68
C ILE A 53 -17.65 6.51 10.72
N VAL A 54 -17.22 7.08 11.84
CA VAL A 54 -18.11 7.57 12.92
C VAL A 54 -19.05 8.64 12.40
N GLY A 55 -18.55 9.59 11.61
CA GLY A 55 -19.37 10.62 10.98
C GLY A 55 -20.48 10.03 10.11
N ARG A 56 -20.17 9.07 9.24
CA ARG A 56 -21.15 8.35 8.40
C ARG A 56 -22.15 7.57 9.25
N TYR A 57 -21.66 6.86 10.26
CA TYR A 57 -22.53 6.09 11.17
C TYR A 57 -23.55 6.99 11.87
N CYS A 58 -23.08 8.08 12.47
CA CYS A 58 -23.95 9.05 13.14
C CYS A 58 -24.99 9.66 12.20
N ARG A 59 -24.60 10.06 10.99
CA ARG A 59 -25.53 10.62 10.00
C ARG A 59 -26.55 9.58 9.55
N ALA A 60 -26.12 8.35 9.27
CA ALA A 60 -27.02 7.25 8.88
C ALA A 60 -28.01 6.91 9.99
N PHE A 61 -27.56 6.87 11.25
CA PHE A 61 -28.41 6.62 12.42
C PHE A 61 -29.43 7.74 12.60
N ARG A 62 -28.98 9.00 12.61
CA ARG A 62 -29.83 10.19 12.83
C ARG A 62 -30.85 10.43 11.71
N ALA A 63 -30.66 9.84 10.54
CA ALA A 63 -31.65 9.88 9.47
C ALA A 63 -32.94 9.12 9.81
N GLY A 64 -32.92 8.21 10.78
CA GLY A 64 -34.08 7.41 11.16
C GLY A 64 -34.30 7.26 12.66
N ASN A 65 -33.40 7.74 13.53
CA ASN A 65 -33.49 7.60 14.95
C ASN A 65 -32.85 8.78 15.71
N ASP A 66 -33.50 9.24 16.76
CA ASP A 66 -33.08 10.37 17.58
C ASP A 66 -32.52 9.95 18.96
N ASP A 67 -32.50 8.66 19.27
CA ASP A 67 -32.04 8.13 20.56
C ASP A 67 -30.52 8.21 20.66
N ILE A 68 -30.02 9.19 21.43
CA ILE A 68 -28.59 9.44 21.61
C ILE A 68 -27.94 8.33 22.44
N ALA A 69 -28.66 7.74 23.40
CA ALA A 69 -28.10 6.67 24.23
C ALA A 69 -27.88 5.40 23.40
N LEU A 70 -28.84 5.06 22.56
CA LEU A 70 -28.72 3.96 21.61
C LEU A 70 -27.59 4.21 20.60
N LEU A 71 -27.47 5.43 20.05
CA LEU A 71 -26.34 5.77 19.15
C LEU A 71 -24.99 5.58 19.83
N LYS A 72 -24.88 6.01 21.12
CA LYS A 72 -23.65 5.80 21.88
C LYS A 72 -23.33 4.31 22.02
N ASP A 73 -24.30 3.49 22.40
CA ASP A 73 -24.12 2.04 22.58
C ASP A 73 -23.73 1.36 21.26
N GLU A 74 -24.33 1.78 20.14
CA GLU A 74 -23.96 1.25 18.82
C GLU A 74 -22.54 1.65 18.42
N LEU A 75 -22.11 2.89 18.66
CA LEU A 75 -20.74 3.32 18.36
C LEU A 75 -19.70 2.49 19.15
N GLN A 76 -19.97 2.22 20.42
CA GLN A 76 -19.12 1.39 21.29
C GLN A 76 -19.08 -0.07 20.83
N THR A 77 -20.17 -0.54 20.23
CA THR A 77 -20.31 -1.95 19.82
C THR A 77 -19.72 -2.24 18.45
N TYR A 78 -19.86 -1.32 17.47
CA TYR A 78 -19.62 -1.61 16.05
C TYR A 78 -18.38 -0.95 15.49
N ILE A 79 -17.78 0.04 16.19
CA ILE A 79 -16.61 0.76 15.70
C ILE A 79 -15.37 0.33 16.48
N HIS A 80 -14.37 -0.19 15.77
CA HIS A 80 -13.18 -0.78 16.37
C HIS A 80 -11.89 -0.16 15.79
N GLY A 81 -10.82 -0.19 16.57
CA GLY A 81 -9.52 0.25 16.10
C GLY A 81 -8.36 -0.33 16.88
N ILE A 82 -7.18 -0.29 16.28
CA ILE A 82 -5.94 -0.69 16.97
C ILE A 82 -4.85 0.32 16.59
N GLU A 83 -4.14 0.83 17.60
CA GLU A 83 -2.96 1.68 17.42
C GLU A 83 -1.87 1.27 18.41
N ILE A 84 -0.63 1.20 17.93
CA ILE A 84 0.51 0.75 18.74
C ILE A 84 1.18 1.88 19.52
N ASP A 85 1.10 3.12 19.03
CA ASP A 85 1.72 4.28 19.67
C ASP A 85 0.73 4.98 20.61
N ALA A 86 1.03 5.00 21.90
CA ALA A 86 0.17 5.57 22.94
C ALA A 86 -0.22 7.03 22.67
N GLY A 87 0.73 7.88 22.23
CA GLY A 87 0.43 9.29 21.98
C GLY A 87 -0.43 9.50 20.74
N THR A 88 -0.36 8.62 19.76
CA THR A 88 -1.20 8.60 18.57
C THR A 88 -2.59 8.06 18.89
N TYR A 89 -2.67 7.03 19.75
CA TYR A 89 -3.92 6.50 20.30
C TYR A 89 -4.70 7.59 21.05
N GLU A 90 -4.06 8.33 21.97
CA GLU A 90 -4.73 9.42 22.70
C GLU A 90 -5.34 10.45 21.74
N ARG A 91 -4.59 10.87 20.71
CA ARG A 91 -5.11 11.79 19.68
C ARG A 91 -6.26 11.19 18.88
N CYS A 92 -6.25 9.89 18.62
CA CYS A 92 -7.37 9.21 17.97
C CYS A 92 -8.64 9.35 18.79
N ILE A 93 -8.60 9.05 20.09
CA ILE A 93 -9.73 9.18 20.99
C ILE A 93 -10.24 10.63 21.07
N GLU A 94 -9.32 11.61 21.16
CA GLU A 94 -9.70 13.02 21.14
C GLU A 94 -10.43 13.41 19.85
N ASN A 95 -9.92 12.99 18.69
CA ASN A 95 -10.52 13.26 17.39
C ASN A 95 -11.90 12.64 17.25
N LEU A 96 -12.09 11.39 17.70
CA LEU A 96 -13.38 10.71 17.68
C LEU A 96 -14.41 11.43 18.58
N ASN A 97 -14.01 11.85 19.77
CA ASN A 97 -14.85 12.62 20.68
C ASN A 97 -15.30 13.96 20.07
N LEU A 98 -14.42 14.64 19.32
CA LEU A 98 -14.77 15.86 18.58
C LEU A 98 -15.78 15.60 17.45
N VAL A 99 -15.73 14.45 16.81
CA VAL A 99 -16.72 14.07 15.78
C VAL A 99 -18.10 13.86 16.40
N VAL A 100 -18.20 13.03 17.45
CA VAL A 100 -19.52 12.66 18.04
C VAL A 100 -20.15 13.81 18.81
N LEU A 101 -19.35 14.76 19.32
CA LEU A 101 -19.87 15.96 19.97
C LEU A 101 -20.80 16.77 19.04
N LYS A 102 -20.56 16.77 17.73
CA LYS A 102 -21.43 17.43 16.74
C LYS A 102 -22.82 16.79 16.65
N PHE A 103 -22.97 15.56 17.13
CA PHE A 103 -24.23 14.80 17.18
C PHE A 103 -24.84 14.74 18.57
N GLY A 104 -24.25 15.44 19.55
CA GLY A 104 -24.72 15.49 20.94
C GLY A 104 -24.35 14.25 21.76
N VAL A 105 -23.44 13.42 21.27
CA VAL A 105 -22.96 12.23 21.99
C VAL A 105 -21.68 12.61 22.76
N ILE A 106 -21.60 12.15 23.99
CA ILE A 106 -20.44 12.36 24.90
C ILE A 106 -20.09 11.07 25.62
N ASP A 107 -18.86 11.02 26.14
CA ASP A 107 -18.36 9.93 27.00
C ASP A 107 -18.50 8.54 26.36
N VAL A 108 -18.14 8.41 25.08
CA VAL A 108 -18.12 7.13 24.37
C VAL A 108 -16.94 6.30 24.89
N ASP A 109 -17.22 5.08 25.33
CA ASP A 109 -16.19 4.10 25.68
C ASP A 109 -15.78 3.35 24.40
N TRP A 110 -14.80 3.92 23.71
CA TRP A 110 -14.38 3.44 22.38
C TRP A 110 -13.68 2.08 22.46
N ASP A 111 -14.10 1.14 21.63
CA ASP A 111 -13.38 -0.14 21.44
C ASP A 111 -12.15 0.04 20.53
N ILE A 112 -11.24 0.90 20.99
CA ILE A 112 -9.95 1.16 20.36
C ILE A 112 -8.85 0.63 21.28
N ILE A 113 -8.03 -0.30 20.78
CA ILE A 113 -7.00 -0.95 21.56
C ILE A 113 -5.65 -0.29 21.33
N GLU A 114 -5.02 0.20 22.41
CA GLU A 114 -3.60 0.53 22.41
C GLU A 114 -2.78 -0.77 22.43
N GLY A 115 -2.14 -1.13 21.30
CA GLY A 115 -1.38 -2.37 21.25
C GLY A 115 -0.92 -2.79 19.85
N ASN A 116 -0.17 -3.90 19.85
CA ASN A 116 0.32 -4.49 18.60
C ASN A 116 -0.78 -5.33 17.93
N ALA A 117 -1.29 -4.87 16.78
CA ALA A 117 -2.34 -5.52 16.02
C ALA A 117 -2.01 -6.99 15.67
N LEU A 118 -0.72 -7.34 15.49
CA LEU A 118 -0.31 -8.71 15.16
C LEU A 118 -0.56 -9.72 16.29
N LYS A 119 -0.76 -9.25 17.53
CA LYS A 119 -1.01 -10.07 18.73
C LYS A 119 -2.49 -10.17 19.07
N ILE A 120 -3.33 -9.31 18.52
CA ILE A 120 -4.74 -9.21 18.86
C ILE A 120 -5.54 -10.17 17.98
N LYS A 121 -6.35 -11.04 18.61
CA LYS A 121 -7.13 -12.08 17.95
C LYS A 121 -8.63 -11.99 18.20
N ILE A 122 -9.07 -11.10 19.08
CA ILE A 122 -10.50 -10.99 19.45
C ILE A 122 -11.40 -10.60 18.28
N TYR A 123 -10.83 -10.00 17.25
CA TYR A 123 -11.55 -9.57 16.05
C TYR A 123 -11.51 -10.60 14.92
N ASP A 124 -10.84 -11.75 15.09
CA ASP A 124 -10.72 -12.77 14.04
C ASP A 124 -12.10 -13.33 13.65
N GLY A 125 -12.43 -13.22 12.36
CA GLY A 125 -13.70 -13.69 11.81
C GLY A 125 -14.95 -12.88 12.18
N ALA A 126 -14.78 -11.70 12.79
CA ALA A 126 -15.88 -10.92 13.35
C ALA A 126 -16.24 -9.65 12.56
N MET A 127 -15.36 -9.15 11.67
CA MET A 127 -15.52 -7.86 11.03
C MET A 127 -16.27 -7.92 9.69
N ASP A 128 -17.32 -7.10 9.54
CA ASP A 128 -17.96 -6.88 8.24
C ASP A 128 -17.07 -6.04 7.32
N PHE A 129 -16.31 -5.10 7.90
CA PHE A 129 -15.38 -4.24 7.16
C PHE A 129 -14.04 -4.12 7.89
N VAL A 130 -12.97 -4.22 7.13
CA VAL A 130 -11.60 -3.90 7.57
C VAL A 130 -11.06 -2.85 6.61
N VAL A 131 -10.68 -1.69 7.13
CA VAL A 131 -10.20 -0.58 6.30
C VAL A 131 -8.94 0.03 6.90
N GLY A 132 -8.20 0.81 6.11
CA GLY A 132 -7.06 1.54 6.65
C GLY A 132 -5.94 1.75 5.65
N ASN A 133 -4.87 2.32 6.18
CA ASN A 133 -3.59 2.55 5.52
C ASN A 133 -2.47 1.90 6.34
N PRO A 134 -2.20 0.59 6.14
CA PRO A 134 -1.19 -0.14 6.90
C PRO A 134 0.22 0.47 6.81
N PRO A 135 1.09 0.28 7.80
CA PRO A 135 2.43 0.87 7.81
C PRO A 135 3.34 0.35 6.69
N TYR A 136 4.07 1.26 5.99
CA TYR A 136 4.97 0.96 4.88
C TYR A 136 6.43 0.81 5.36
N VAL A 137 6.66 -0.12 6.27
CA VAL A 137 7.97 -0.39 6.85
C VAL A 137 8.44 -1.78 6.49
N ARG A 138 9.72 -1.93 6.17
CA ARG A 138 10.33 -3.24 5.99
C ARG A 138 10.47 -3.95 7.33
N VAL A 139 10.08 -5.21 7.37
CA VAL A 139 10.07 -6.01 8.60
C VAL A 139 11.43 -6.05 9.30
N HIS A 140 12.55 -6.08 8.55
CA HIS A 140 13.88 -6.09 9.15
C HIS A 140 14.32 -4.74 9.78
N ASN A 141 13.58 -3.66 9.51
CA ASN A 141 13.82 -2.35 10.14
C ASN A 141 13.00 -2.15 11.41
N LEU A 142 12.18 -3.14 11.80
CA LEU A 142 11.43 -3.08 13.03
C LEU A 142 12.37 -3.41 14.20
N GLU A 143 12.40 -2.56 15.22
CA GLU A 143 13.12 -2.79 16.48
C GLU A 143 12.45 -3.87 17.33
N THR A 144 11.25 -4.31 16.94
CA THR A 144 10.41 -5.27 17.68
C THR A 144 10.59 -6.71 17.18
N ASP A 145 10.32 -7.64 18.08
CA ASP A 145 10.49 -9.09 17.92
C ASP A 145 9.96 -9.62 16.58
N TYR A 146 10.86 -10.08 15.73
CA TYR A 146 10.59 -10.78 14.47
C TYR A 146 9.66 -12.00 14.63
N THR A 147 9.49 -12.49 15.87
CA THR A 147 8.64 -13.63 16.21
C THR A 147 7.18 -13.40 15.86
N ASP A 148 6.66 -12.17 16.07
CA ASP A 148 5.26 -11.85 15.77
C ASP A 148 4.94 -11.89 14.28
N VAL A 149 5.92 -11.57 13.43
CA VAL A 149 5.77 -11.56 11.97
C VAL A 149 5.86 -12.96 11.36
N LYS A 150 6.70 -13.84 11.93
CA LYS A 150 6.95 -15.20 11.41
C LYS A 150 5.71 -16.11 11.37
N GLN A 151 4.69 -15.80 12.14
CA GLN A 151 3.43 -16.55 12.13
C GLN A 151 2.59 -16.31 10.86
N PHE A 152 2.90 -15.26 10.08
CA PHE A 152 2.15 -14.90 8.88
C PHE A 152 2.81 -15.48 7.63
N THR A 153 1.99 -16.11 6.79
CA THR A 153 2.46 -16.77 5.55
C THR A 153 2.89 -15.77 4.48
N PHE A 154 2.30 -14.57 4.49
CA PHE A 154 2.67 -13.48 3.56
C PHE A 154 4.03 -12.86 3.91
N ALA A 155 4.58 -13.15 5.09
CA ALA A 155 5.91 -12.74 5.50
C ALA A 155 7.05 -13.67 5.01
N ASN A 156 6.75 -14.81 4.38
CA ASN A 156 7.73 -15.85 4.04
C ASN A 156 8.54 -15.58 2.76
N GLY A 157 8.40 -14.44 2.12
CA GLY A 157 8.95 -14.13 0.80
C GLY A 157 10.09 -13.10 0.80
N GLY A 158 11.26 -13.37 1.37
CA GLY A 158 12.42 -12.48 1.24
C GLY A 158 12.34 -11.21 2.10
N MET A 159 12.73 -10.04 1.56
CA MET A 159 12.61 -8.75 2.28
C MET A 159 11.14 -8.29 2.30
N THR A 160 10.41 -8.69 3.33
CA THR A 160 8.98 -8.44 3.47
C THR A 160 8.70 -7.04 4.00
N ASP A 161 7.68 -6.39 3.42
CA ASP A 161 7.11 -5.16 3.94
C ASP A 161 5.94 -5.49 4.88
N LEU A 162 5.78 -4.71 5.96
CA LEU A 162 4.80 -4.96 7.01
C LEU A 162 3.35 -4.92 6.49
N PHE A 163 3.04 -4.09 5.48
CA PHE A 163 1.70 -4.04 4.90
C PHE A 163 1.23 -5.39 4.32
N LEU A 164 2.15 -6.28 3.88
CA LEU A 164 1.79 -7.64 3.44
C LEU A 164 1.24 -8.48 4.60
N VAL A 165 1.85 -8.33 5.78
CA VAL A 165 1.38 -8.97 7.01
C VAL A 165 -0.01 -8.45 7.40
N PHE A 166 -0.23 -7.14 7.25
CA PHE A 166 -1.53 -6.52 7.52
C PHE A 166 -2.63 -6.99 6.56
N PHE A 167 -2.33 -7.32 5.31
CA PHE A 167 -3.29 -7.96 4.42
C PHE A 167 -3.76 -9.32 4.98
N GLU A 168 -2.83 -10.18 5.42
CA GLU A 168 -3.18 -11.47 6.00
C GLU A 168 -3.97 -11.29 7.31
N LEU A 169 -3.54 -10.35 8.17
CA LEU A 169 -4.22 -10.00 9.41
C LEU A 169 -5.66 -9.52 9.13
N GLY A 170 -5.83 -8.57 8.23
CA GLY A 170 -7.15 -8.03 7.88
C GLY A 170 -8.08 -9.09 7.27
N LEU A 171 -7.57 -9.95 6.37
CA LEU A 171 -8.33 -11.08 5.83
C LEU A 171 -8.74 -12.09 6.93
N ARG A 172 -7.92 -12.29 7.96
CA ARG A 172 -8.25 -13.13 9.11
C ARG A 172 -9.38 -12.52 9.94
N MET A 173 -9.39 -11.20 10.09
CA MET A 173 -10.43 -10.48 10.84
C MET A 173 -11.81 -10.50 10.17
N LEU A 174 -11.87 -10.69 8.83
CA LEU A 174 -13.14 -10.68 8.11
C LEU A 174 -14.07 -11.84 8.50
N SER A 175 -15.33 -11.52 8.71
CA SER A 175 -16.45 -12.46 8.70
C SER A 175 -16.72 -13.00 7.29
N ALA A 176 -17.60 -13.99 7.15
CA ALA A 176 -18.07 -14.44 5.84
C ALA A 176 -18.83 -13.29 5.13
N GLY A 177 -18.47 -13.02 3.87
CA GLY A 177 -19.01 -11.86 3.12
C GLY A 177 -18.46 -10.50 3.53
N GLY A 178 -17.55 -10.46 4.51
CA GLY A 178 -16.88 -9.23 4.94
C GLY A 178 -15.93 -8.69 3.88
N ARG A 179 -15.65 -7.38 3.93
CA ARG A 179 -14.83 -6.64 2.97
C ARG A 179 -13.62 -5.99 3.63
N LEU A 180 -12.46 -6.16 2.99
CA LEU A 180 -11.24 -5.43 3.33
C LEU A 180 -10.92 -4.43 2.24
N CYS A 181 -10.58 -3.20 2.61
CA CYS A 181 -10.15 -2.18 1.68
C CYS A 181 -8.95 -1.40 2.26
N TYR A 182 -7.77 -1.63 1.67
CA TYR A 182 -6.53 -0.96 2.06
C TYR A 182 -5.96 -0.14 0.92
N ILE A 183 -5.32 0.97 1.28
CA ILE A 183 -4.37 1.65 0.42
C ILE A 183 -2.95 1.23 0.80
N THR A 184 -2.16 0.74 -0.15
CA THR A 184 -0.81 0.20 0.09
C THR A 184 0.10 0.48 -1.10
N PRO A 185 1.44 0.30 -0.97
CA PRO A 185 2.31 0.22 -2.12
C PRO A 185 1.86 -0.85 -3.12
N SER A 186 1.93 -0.54 -4.42
CA SER A 186 1.57 -1.48 -5.50
C SER A 186 2.62 -2.57 -5.73
N SER A 187 3.75 -2.52 -5.03
CA SER A 187 4.88 -3.45 -5.20
C SER A 187 4.51 -4.93 -5.03
N TRP A 188 3.48 -5.25 -4.25
CA TRP A 188 3.02 -6.62 -4.07
C TRP A 188 2.51 -7.28 -5.38
N LEU A 189 2.15 -6.49 -6.39
CA LEU A 189 1.72 -7.01 -7.69
C LEU A 189 2.82 -7.79 -8.42
N ASN A 190 4.09 -7.43 -8.25
CA ASN A 190 5.16 -7.98 -9.06
C ASN A 190 6.46 -8.31 -8.31
N SER A 191 6.61 -7.91 -7.04
CA SER A 191 7.77 -8.21 -6.21
C SER A 191 7.83 -9.69 -5.80
N LEU A 192 9.02 -10.14 -5.42
CA LEU A 192 9.22 -11.48 -4.85
C LEU A 192 8.51 -11.60 -3.49
N ALA A 193 8.57 -10.56 -2.65
CA ALA A 193 7.90 -10.53 -1.36
C ALA A 193 6.39 -10.75 -1.44
N GLY A 194 5.74 -10.23 -2.51
CA GLY A 194 4.30 -10.40 -2.73
C GLY A 194 3.87 -11.77 -3.30
N GLU A 195 4.80 -12.70 -3.57
CA GLU A 195 4.45 -13.97 -4.27
C GLU A 195 3.48 -14.83 -3.46
N SER A 196 3.70 -14.97 -2.14
CA SER A 196 2.82 -15.74 -1.27
C SER A 196 1.39 -15.18 -1.25
N MET A 197 1.27 -13.84 -1.14
CA MET A 197 -0.02 -13.16 -1.19
C MET A 197 -0.72 -13.36 -2.54
N ARG A 198 -0.03 -13.17 -3.68
CA ARG A 198 -0.62 -13.38 -5.01
C ARG A 198 -1.11 -14.82 -5.22
N ARG A 199 -0.37 -15.81 -4.72
CA ARG A 199 -0.77 -17.21 -4.78
C ARG A 199 -2.07 -17.45 -4.00
N GLU A 200 -2.19 -16.88 -2.79
CA GLU A 200 -3.41 -17.00 -1.99
C GLU A 200 -4.59 -16.26 -2.64
N ILE A 201 -4.34 -15.07 -3.21
CA ILE A 201 -5.35 -14.33 -3.97
C ILE A 201 -5.93 -15.17 -5.12
N VAL A 202 -5.08 -15.83 -5.90
CA VAL A 202 -5.54 -16.68 -7.01
C VAL A 202 -6.30 -17.92 -6.51
N LEU A 203 -5.83 -18.51 -5.40
CA LEU A 203 -6.45 -19.70 -4.82
C LEU A 203 -7.84 -19.41 -4.25
N ARG A 204 -7.96 -18.30 -3.51
CA ARG A 204 -9.19 -17.93 -2.78
C ARG A 204 -10.11 -17.01 -3.56
N LYS A 205 -9.58 -16.35 -4.59
CA LYS A 205 -10.32 -15.40 -5.43
C LYS A 205 -11.01 -14.26 -4.65
N TYR A 206 -10.39 -13.83 -3.57
CA TYR A 206 -10.95 -12.78 -2.68
C TYR A 206 -10.79 -11.36 -3.21
N LEU A 207 -9.86 -11.09 -4.13
CA LEU A 207 -9.67 -9.76 -4.70
C LEU A 207 -10.84 -9.43 -5.64
N THR A 208 -11.66 -8.44 -5.28
CA THR A 208 -12.85 -8.04 -6.05
C THR A 208 -12.70 -6.70 -6.75
N GLY A 209 -11.70 -5.91 -6.39
CA GLY A 209 -11.48 -4.65 -7.06
C GLY A 209 -10.15 -3.99 -6.69
N VAL A 210 -9.69 -3.15 -7.60
CA VAL A 210 -8.47 -2.34 -7.41
C VAL A 210 -8.69 -0.94 -7.98
N VAL A 211 -8.02 0.05 -7.35
CA VAL A 211 -7.88 1.41 -7.90
C VAL A 211 -6.40 1.70 -8.03
N ASP A 212 -5.91 1.78 -9.26
CA ASP A 212 -4.53 2.17 -9.54
C ASP A 212 -4.40 3.69 -9.41
N MET A 213 -3.57 4.14 -8.47
CA MET A 213 -3.30 5.56 -8.27
C MET A 213 -2.34 6.13 -9.33
N GLY A 214 -1.72 5.28 -10.16
CA GLY A 214 -0.82 5.68 -11.23
C GLY A 214 0.31 6.57 -10.73
N HIS A 215 0.44 7.75 -11.32
CA HIS A 215 1.43 8.77 -10.89
C HIS A 215 0.92 9.70 -9.79
N PHE A 216 -0.35 9.61 -9.44
CA PHE A 216 -0.90 10.38 -8.33
C PHE A 216 -0.28 9.91 -7.00
N GLN A 217 0.40 10.83 -6.34
CA GLN A 217 1.08 10.56 -5.07
C GLN A 217 0.36 11.33 -3.95
N PRO A 218 -0.62 10.70 -3.30
CA PRO A 218 -1.34 11.33 -2.20
C PRO A 218 -0.48 11.56 -0.97
N PHE A 219 0.70 10.93 -0.94
CA PHE A 219 1.65 10.96 0.17
C PHE A 219 2.97 11.64 -0.23
N LYS A 220 3.70 12.17 0.75
CA LYS A 220 5.05 12.74 0.54
C LYS A 220 6.09 11.69 0.12
N ALA A 221 5.82 10.40 0.28
CA ALA A 221 6.70 9.33 -0.14
C ALA A 221 6.52 9.05 -1.64
N THR A 222 7.63 8.90 -2.37
CA THR A 222 7.66 8.57 -3.81
C THR A 222 7.31 7.08 -4.05
N THR A 223 6.13 6.66 -3.66
CA THR A 223 5.71 5.25 -3.77
C THR A 223 4.42 5.19 -4.57
N TYR A 224 4.41 4.37 -5.63
CA TYR A 224 3.17 4.05 -6.34
C TYR A 224 2.25 3.27 -5.42
N THR A 225 1.03 3.75 -5.26
CA THR A 225 0.03 3.15 -4.36
C THR A 225 -1.13 2.55 -5.14
N LEU A 226 -1.78 1.61 -4.48
CA LEU A 226 -2.95 0.89 -4.98
C LEU A 226 -3.97 0.77 -3.86
N ILE A 227 -5.24 1.09 -4.14
CA ILE A 227 -6.33 0.72 -3.26
C ILE A 227 -6.80 -0.66 -3.69
N SER A 228 -6.90 -1.60 -2.76
CA SER A 228 -7.28 -2.98 -3.04
C SER A 228 -8.48 -3.38 -2.19
N ARG A 229 -9.54 -3.85 -2.85
CA ARG A 229 -10.75 -4.38 -2.21
C ARG A 229 -10.76 -5.90 -2.29
N PHE A 230 -10.86 -6.52 -1.13
CA PHE A 230 -11.06 -7.96 -0.97
C PHE A 230 -12.43 -8.21 -0.36
N GLU A 231 -13.07 -9.30 -0.77
CA GLU A 231 -14.35 -9.73 -0.21
C GLU A 231 -14.28 -11.24 0.05
N LYS A 232 -14.65 -11.66 1.26
CA LYS A 232 -14.59 -13.08 1.67
C LYS A 232 -15.84 -13.80 1.19
N VAL A 233 -15.93 -13.96 -0.13
CA VAL A 233 -17.00 -14.67 -0.85
C VAL A 233 -16.43 -15.86 -1.60
N GLU A 234 -17.30 -16.84 -1.90
CA GLU A 234 -16.94 -17.98 -2.73
C GLU A 234 -17.11 -17.65 -4.22
N ASP A 235 -16.29 -18.28 -5.07
CA ASP A 235 -16.39 -18.27 -6.54
C ASP A 235 -16.39 -16.88 -7.23
N ASN A 236 -15.61 -15.92 -6.70
CA ASN A 236 -15.43 -14.66 -7.41
C ASN A 236 -14.40 -14.80 -8.54
N ASP A 237 -14.82 -14.57 -9.79
CA ASP A 237 -13.95 -14.53 -10.97
C ASP A 237 -13.70 -13.14 -11.53
N ARG A 238 -14.21 -12.09 -10.89
CA ARG A 238 -14.19 -10.72 -11.41
C ARG A 238 -13.44 -9.78 -10.50
N ILE A 239 -12.64 -8.92 -11.11
CA ILE A 239 -11.86 -7.87 -10.45
C ILE A 239 -12.19 -6.56 -11.16
N ASP A 240 -12.82 -5.63 -10.47
CA ASP A 240 -13.08 -4.29 -11.00
C ASP A 240 -11.77 -3.52 -11.04
N TYR A 241 -11.27 -3.26 -12.24
CA TYR A 241 -10.10 -2.44 -12.46
C TYR A 241 -10.50 -0.98 -12.64
N ASN A 242 -10.04 -0.15 -11.73
CA ASN A 242 -10.31 1.27 -11.69
C ASN A 242 -8.99 2.05 -11.64
N VAL A 243 -9.04 3.31 -12.02
CA VAL A 243 -7.94 4.28 -11.85
C VAL A 243 -8.44 5.50 -11.10
N TYR A 244 -7.55 6.16 -10.38
CA TYR A 244 -7.83 7.45 -9.78
C TYR A 244 -7.59 8.54 -10.82
N ASP A 245 -8.65 9.24 -11.22
CA ASP A 245 -8.54 10.36 -12.16
C ASP A 245 -8.25 11.64 -11.39
N GLU A 246 -6.97 12.03 -11.37
CA GLU A 246 -6.47 13.19 -10.63
C GLU A 246 -7.14 14.52 -11.07
N ARG A 247 -7.56 14.61 -12.34
CA ARG A 247 -8.18 15.83 -12.90
C ARG A 247 -9.56 16.09 -12.32
N VAL A 248 -10.26 15.02 -11.98
CA VAL A 248 -11.64 15.07 -11.47
C VAL A 248 -11.66 14.77 -9.96
N GLY A 249 -10.56 14.23 -9.41
CA GLY A 249 -10.46 13.79 -8.03
C GLY A 249 -11.40 12.64 -7.72
N LYS A 250 -11.59 11.67 -8.65
CA LYS A 250 -12.53 10.55 -8.47
C LYS A 250 -11.99 9.24 -9.03
N ILE A 251 -12.51 8.16 -8.46
CA ILE A 251 -12.31 6.80 -8.97
C ILE A 251 -13.12 6.61 -10.25
N ARG A 252 -12.45 6.14 -11.32
CA ARG A 252 -13.06 5.86 -12.61
C ARG A 252 -12.87 4.40 -12.98
N HIS A 253 -13.97 3.71 -13.27
CA HIS A 253 -13.94 2.34 -13.77
C HIS A 253 -13.34 2.27 -15.17
N ILE A 254 -12.44 1.32 -15.40
CA ILE A 254 -11.78 1.07 -16.68
C ILE A 254 -12.29 -0.22 -17.30
N ASP A 255 -12.24 -1.33 -16.54
CA ASP A 255 -12.57 -2.66 -17.05
C ASP A 255 -12.92 -3.61 -15.89
N THR A 256 -13.55 -4.73 -16.20
CA THR A 256 -13.73 -5.84 -15.27
C THR A 256 -12.89 -7.01 -15.77
N LEU A 257 -11.86 -7.37 -15.00
CA LEU A 257 -10.84 -8.34 -15.36
C LEU A 257 -11.08 -9.68 -14.67
N SER A 258 -10.59 -10.77 -15.27
CA SER A 258 -10.49 -12.07 -14.63
C SER A 258 -9.09 -12.27 -14.03
N TYR A 259 -8.97 -13.26 -13.12
CA TYR A 259 -7.67 -13.62 -12.55
C TYR A 259 -6.67 -14.08 -13.63
N ASP A 260 -7.14 -14.79 -14.66
CA ASP A 260 -6.30 -15.22 -15.77
C ASP A 260 -5.82 -14.05 -16.62
N GLU A 261 -6.62 -12.99 -16.76
CA GLU A 261 -6.22 -11.80 -17.53
C GLU A 261 -5.11 -11.03 -16.85
N ILE A 262 -5.15 -10.87 -15.53
CA ILE A 262 -4.15 -10.09 -14.78
C ILE A 262 -2.87 -10.88 -14.49
N GLN A 263 -2.91 -12.21 -14.48
CA GLN A 263 -1.76 -13.04 -14.11
C GLN A 263 -0.87 -13.39 -15.30
N ILE A 264 0.38 -12.95 -15.24
CA ILE A 264 1.43 -13.30 -16.20
C ILE A 264 2.69 -13.69 -15.44
N ASN A 265 3.17 -14.94 -15.59
CA ASN A 265 4.38 -15.45 -14.93
C ASN A 265 4.39 -15.22 -13.40
N ARG A 266 3.30 -15.55 -12.72
CA ARG A 266 3.10 -15.39 -11.26
C ARG A 266 3.14 -13.93 -10.76
N LYS A 267 3.11 -12.96 -11.67
CA LYS A 267 2.99 -11.53 -11.37
C LYS A 267 1.62 -11.05 -11.81
N PHE A 268 1.12 -10.00 -11.17
CA PHE A 268 -0.10 -9.34 -11.57
C PHE A 268 0.22 -8.07 -12.35
N TYR A 269 -0.51 -7.86 -13.44
CA TYR A 269 -0.46 -6.67 -14.25
C TYR A 269 -1.87 -6.10 -14.37
N LEU A 270 -1.98 -4.80 -14.13
CA LEU A 270 -3.24 -4.07 -14.16
C LEU A 270 -3.21 -3.10 -15.34
N SER A 271 -4.14 -3.29 -16.27
CA SER A 271 -4.38 -2.42 -17.42
C SER A 271 -5.72 -2.81 -18.05
N GLY A 272 -6.18 -2.09 -19.06
CA GLY A 272 -7.33 -2.51 -19.85
C GLY A 272 -7.07 -3.86 -20.56
N LYS A 273 -8.15 -4.57 -20.92
CA LYS A 273 -8.05 -5.92 -21.53
C LYS A 273 -7.15 -5.95 -22.77
N LYS A 274 -7.28 -4.94 -23.63
CA LYS A 274 -6.49 -4.88 -24.90
C LYS A 274 -4.99 -4.84 -24.63
N GLU A 275 -4.56 -4.04 -23.66
CA GLU A 275 -3.16 -3.91 -23.26
C GLU A 275 -2.66 -5.19 -22.60
N LEU A 276 -3.47 -5.85 -21.76
CA LEU A 276 -3.13 -7.14 -21.14
C LEU A 276 -2.99 -8.26 -22.17
N GLU A 277 -3.87 -8.32 -23.16
CA GLU A 277 -3.76 -9.27 -24.29
C GLU A 277 -2.47 -9.02 -25.09
N LEU A 278 -2.16 -7.76 -25.39
CA LEU A 278 -0.92 -7.41 -26.06
C LEU A 278 0.31 -7.82 -25.26
N LEU A 279 0.31 -7.56 -23.95
CA LEU A 279 1.39 -7.95 -23.04
C LEU A 279 1.59 -9.47 -23.02
N LYS A 280 0.51 -10.25 -22.97
CA LYS A 280 0.56 -11.72 -23.05
C LYS A 280 1.16 -12.21 -24.37
N ARG A 281 0.74 -11.63 -25.49
CA ARG A 281 1.29 -11.95 -26.82
C ARG A 281 2.77 -11.66 -26.93
N ILE A 282 3.23 -10.51 -26.45
CA ILE A 282 4.66 -10.13 -26.42
C ILE A 282 5.43 -11.16 -25.57
N ARG A 283 4.90 -11.56 -24.40
CA ARG A 283 5.55 -12.54 -23.52
C ARG A 283 5.64 -13.92 -24.12
N LEU A 284 4.61 -14.38 -24.82
CA LEU A 284 4.61 -15.68 -25.50
C LEU A 284 5.61 -15.69 -26.67
N SER A 285 5.77 -14.56 -27.36
CA SER A 285 6.71 -14.44 -28.49
C SER A 285 8.18 -14.23 -28.03
N ALA A 286 8.41 -13.89 -26.78
CA ALA A 286 9.76 -13.54 -26.28
C ALA A 286 10.71 -14.75 -26.20
N SER A 287 10.20 -16.01 -26.21
CA SER A 287 11.03 -17.21 -26.20
C SER A 287 11.86 -17.36 -27.48
N ASP A 288 11.37 -16.82 -28.62
CA ASP A 288 12.01 -16.92 -29.93
C ASP A 288 12.68 -15.62 -30.40
N SER A 289 12.75 -14.63 -29.53
CA SER A 289 13.28 -13.30 -29.84
C SER A 289 14.80 -13.24 -29.70
N TYR A 290 15.48 -12.73 -30.73
CA TYR A 290 16.90 -12.33 -30.68
C TYR A 290 17.13 -11.07 -29.84
N VAL A 291 16.06 -10.37 -29.43
CA VAL A 291 16.13 -9.16 -28.62
C VAL A 291 16.18 -9.53 -27.13
N ARG A 292 17.26 -9.12 -26.49
CA ARG A 292 17.40 -9.24 -25.03
C ARG A 292 17.15 -7.89 -24.37
N VAL A 293 16.12 -7.82 -23.53
CA VAL A 293 15.87 -6.64 -22.68
C VAL A 293 16.52 -6.89 -21.33
N LYS A 294 17.38 -5.97 -20.91
CA LYS A 294 18.01 -5.97 -19.58
C LYS A 294 17.62 -4.67 -18.88
N ASN A 295 17.60 -4.71 -17.55
CA ASN A 295 17.53 -3.48 -16.76
C ASN A 295 18.79 -2.65 -17.04
N GLY A 296 18.65 -1.34 -17.12
CA GLY A 296 19.79 -0.43 -17.08
C GLY A 296 20.51 -0.54 -15.72
N PHE A 297 21.59 0.18 -15.57
CA PHE A 297 22.21 0.32 -14.26
C PHE A 297 21.56 1.48 -13.50
N ALA A 298 21.60 1.39 -12.17
CA ALA A 298 21.22 2.46 -11.27
C ALA A 298 22.39 2.75 -10.33
N THR A 299 22.59 4.02 -10.01
CA THR A 299 23.54 4.43 -8.98
C THR A 299 22.78 4.82 -7.72
N LEU A 300 23.44 4.81 -6.57
CA LEU A 300 22.88 5.35 -5.33
C LEU A 300 22.95 6.88 -5.28
N PHE A 301 23.76 7.49 -6.16
CA PHE A 301 24.02 8.93 -6.25
C PHE A 301 24.10 9.37 -7.71
N ASP A 302 22.96 9.41 -8.39
CA ASP A 302 22.90 9.79 -9.81
C ASP A 302 23.56 11.15 -10.08
N ASP A 303 23.36 12.13 -9.20
CA ASP A 303 23.89 13.49 -9.35
C ASP A 303 25.43 13.55 -9.29
N VAL A 304 26.07 12.54 -8.65
CA VAL A 304 27.54 12.41 -8.59
C VAL A 304 28.06 11.59 -9.78
N PHE A 305 27.42 10.49 -10.12
CA PHE A 305 27.96 9.54 -11.08
C PHE A 305 27.41 9.66 -12.50
N ILE A 306 26.41 10.51 -12.75
CA ILE A 306 25.78 10.70 -14.07
C ILE A 306 25.66 12.20 -14.38
N GLY A 307 26.34 12.65 -15.45
CA GLY A 307 26.26 14.04 -15.87
C GLY A 307 27.40 14.47 -16.77
N GLU A 308 27.82 15.72 -16.60
CA GLU A 308 29.05 16.25 -17.18
C GLU A 308 30.21 15.95 -16.21
N LEU A 309 30.87 14.81 -16.43
CA LEU A 309 32.01 14.39 -15.61
C LEU A 309 33.28 15.09 -16.08
N PRO A 310 34.23 15.44 -15.19
CA PRO A 310 35.46 16.14 -15.55
C PRO A 310 36.51 15.24 -16.22
N PHE A 311 36.15 13.98 -16.52
CA PHE A 311 37.00 12.98 -17.18
C PHE A 311 36.16 12.15 -18.17
N MET A 312 36.86 11.49 -19.10
CA MET A 312 36.25 10.62 -20.10
C MET A 312 36.55 9.15 -19.84
N GLU A 313 37.60 8.87 -19.12
CA GLU A 313 38.06 7.53 -18.73
C GLU A 313 37.04 6.88 -17.82
N TYR A 314 36.85 5.59 -18.00
CA TYR A 314 35.86 4.79 -17.26
C TYR A 314 34.44 5.35 -17.30
N THR A 315 34.06 6.00 -18.40
CA THR A 315 32.69 6.49 -18.58
C THR A 315 32.02 5.86 -19.79
N ILE A 316 30.70 5.68 -19.70
CA ILE A 316 29.84 5.21 -20.80
C ILE A 316 28.75 6.25 -21.12
N PRO A 317 28.31 6.35 -22.40
CA PRO A 317 27.16 7.17 -22.73
C PRO A 317 25.90 6.52 -22.18
N VAL A 318 25.03 7.32 -21.57
CA VAL A 318 23.72 6.90 -21.05
C VAL A 318 22.61 7.79 -21.53
N LEU A 319 21.48 7.18 -21.84
CA LEU A 319 20.24 7.89 -22.16
C LEU A 319 19.31 7.83 -20.94
N LYS A 320 19.01 8.97 -20.34
CA LYS A 320 18.02 9.05 -19.26
C LYS A 320 16.62 9.02 -19.88
N ALA A 321 15.95 7.86 -19.80
CA ALA A 321 14.66 7.62 -20.45
C ALA A 321 13.57 8.62 -20.04
N SER A 322 13.55 9.05 -18.78
CA SER A 322 12.58 10.01 -18.25
C SER A 322 12.68 11.41 -18.88
N THR A 323 13.85 11.79 -19.38
CA THR A 323 14.10 13.13 -19.96
C THR A 323 14.47 13.10 -21.44
N GLY A 324 14.77 11.92 -22.00
CA GLY A 324 15.28 11.76 -23.36
C GLY A 324 16.67 12.37 -23.58
N LYS A 325 17.39 12.72 -22.52
CA LYS A 325 18.71 13.38 -22.62
C LYS A 325 19.84 12.36 -22.56
N TRP A 326 20.85 12.57 -23.38
CA TRP A 326 22.12 11.86 -23.30
C TRP A 326 23.04 12.53 -22.27
N SER A 327 23.71 11.72 -21.48
CA SER A 327 24.77 12.11 -20.54
C SER A 327 25.85 11.04 -20.51
N ARG A 328 26.82 11.19 -19.62
CA ARG A 328 27.83 10.16 -19.35
C ARG A 328 27.67 9.65 -17.92
N ALA A 329 27.94 8.37 -17.73
CA ALA A 329 27.98 7.81 -16.39
C ALA A 329 29.38 7.24 -16.12
N PHE A 330 29.86 7.43 -14.89
CA PHE A 330 31.04 6.73 -14.39
C PHE A 330 30.72 5.23 -14.28
N PHE A 331 31.52 4.41 -14.94
CA PHE A 331 31.29 2.97 -15.07
C PHE A 331 32.59 2.19 -14.87
N PRO A 332 33.03 2.02 -13.60
CA PRO A 332 34.32 1.40 -13.25
C PRO A 332 34.24 -0.13 -13.32
N TYR A 333 33.91 -0.67 -14.49
CA TYR A 333 33.83 -2.12 -14.72
C TYR A 333 34.61 -2.50 -15.98
N ASP A 334 35.18 -3.70 -15.95
CA ASP A 334 35.81 -4.30 -17.13
C ASP A 334 34.78 -4.83 -18.15
N GLU A 335 35.26 -5.33 -19.28
CA GLU A 335 34.42 -5.91 -20.34
C GLU A 335 33.62 -7.13 -19.90
N LYS A 336 33.99 -7.78 -18.79
CA LYS A 336 33.28 -8.92 -18.20
C LYS A 336 32.26 -8.50 -17.15
N GLY A 337 32.23 -7.21 -16.80
CA GLY A 337 31.34 -6.65 -15.79
C GLY A 337 31.88 -6.79 -14.36
N SER A 338 33.19 -7.07 -14.19
CA SER A 338 33.82 -7.07 -12.88
C SER A 338 34.26 -5.66 -12.50
N PRO A 339 34.07 -5.22 -11.24
CA PRO A 339 34.52 -3.90 -10.81
C PRO A 339 36.06 -3.78 -10.92
N LEU A 340 36.52 -2.62 -11.41
CA LEU A 340 37.94 -2.29 -11.44
C LEU A 340 38.47 -2.04 -10.04
N THR A 341 39.72 -2.39 -9.81
CA THR A 341 40.36 -2.14 -8.51
C THR A 341 40.74 -0.66 -8.36
N TYR A 342 40.89 -0.20 -7.12
CA TYR A 342 41.32 1.16 -6.84
C TYR A 342 42.70 1.47 -7.46
N GLU A 343 43.60 0.52 -7.49
CA GLU A 343 44.94 0.68 -8.12
C GLU A 343 44.79 1.04 -9.61
N LEU A 344 43.90 0.37 -10.37
CA LEU A 344 43.67 0.66 -11.76
C LEU A 344 43.00 2.04 -11.97
N LEU A 345 42.06 2.40 -11.09
CA LEU A 345 41.42 3.71 -11.14
C LEU A 345 42.38 4.85 -10.78
N SER A 346 43.39 4.57 -9.90
CA SER A 346 44.39 5.54 -9.47
C SER A 346 45.43 5.89 -10.53
N GLU A 347 45.51 5.13 -11.62
CA GLU A 347 46.32 5.50 -12.80
C GLU A 347 45.77 6.74 -13.52
N CYS A 348 44.47 7.10 -13.29
CA CYS A 348 43.82 8.29 -13.84
C CYS A 348 43.65 9.36 -12.74
N GLU A 349 44.54 10.35 -12.72
CA GLU A 349 44.54 11.42 -11.69
C GLU A 349 43.23 12.18 -11.62
N SER A 350 42.55 12.45 -12.75
CA SER A 350 41.27 13.16 -12.79
C SER A 350 40.12 12.36 -12.13
N VAL A 351 40.17 11.03 -12.28
CA VAL A 351 39.19 10.13 -11.64
C VAL A 351 39.44 10.06 -10.14
N CYS A 352 40.71 9.91 -9.72
CA CYS A 352 41.04 9.89 -8.31
C CYS A 352 40.60 11.16 -7.60
N ARG A 353 40.99 12.31 -8.13
CA ARG A 353 40.60 13.61 -7.54
C ARG A 353 39.09 13.73 -7.40
N TYR A 354 38.30 13.28 -8.36
CA TYR A 354 36.84 13.33 -8.34
C TYR A 354 36.21 12.38 -7.32
N LEU A 355 36.85 11.26 -7.02
CA LEU A 355 36.36 10.28 -6.05
C LEU A 355 36.77 10.60 -4.61
N GLU A 356 37.79 11.47 -4.41
CA GLU A 356 38.24 11.93 -3.11
C GLU A 356 37.54 13.18 -2.59
N ASP A 357 36.95 13.99 -3.48
CA ASP A 357 36.09 15.15 -3.17
C ASP A 357 34.65 14.71 -2.83
#